data_f5204314856af21459ed916aed3fdecb
#
_entry.id   f5204314856af21459ed916aed3fdecb
#
_cell.length_a   1.000
_cell.length_b   1.000
_cell.length_c   1.000
_cell.angle_alpha   90.00
_cell.angle_beta   90.00
_cell.angle_gamma   90.00
#
_symmetry.space_group_name_H-M   'P 1'
#
loop_
_entity.id
_entity.type
_entity.pdbx_description
1 polymer ?
#
loop_
_entity_poly.entity_id
_entity_poly.type
_entity_poly.pdbx_seq_one_letter_code
_entity_poly.pdbx_strand_id
1 'polypeptide(L)'
;MPYSFALFLALLVSGVALAAPRPTIAQARTFLDDAEKQLLTLGVEAARADWVKSTYITDDTEILAAHADEKAINAGVVLAKEAAKFDGVPLPEDMARKMKLLKLSLTMATPANPKESEELTRIVAGMEGTYGKGKYCPQGQSKCLDLEDLSKIMASSRDPKQLLDAWRGWHTISPPIRQPFARFVELSNKGARELGFKDSGAMWREKYDMPPDAFAKEMDRLWDQVRPLYLALHTYVRSRLREKYGDSVVPATGPIPAHLLGNMWAQSWENIYPLVAPKETGVGYDLTEILQSRHTEPKQMVRYGESFFTSLGFAPLPPTFWERSLFVKPTDHDVVCHASAWDIDTLDDLRIKMCIDITDEDFLVIHHELGHNFYQRAYKTQPLLFRDSANDGFHEAVGDTIALSVTPEYLVKIGLLAKAPDASKDIGLLLHKALEKIAFLPFGLLIDQWRWKVFSGEIKPEDYNKAWWDLRLKYQGIAPPVGRTEADFDPAAKYHVAANVPYARYFLADILQFQFHRALSQSAGCTEPLNRCSIYGNKAAGDRLNAMLSMGTSRPWPDELQAIAGTKQMDATAILDYFAPLKIWLDEQNQGKTAGW
;
A
#
# COMPACT_ATOMS: atom_id res chain seq x y z
N MET A 1 48.05 12.64 -81.18
CA MET A 1 46.86 12.99 -80.36
C MET A 1 47.07 12.45 -78.97
N PRO A 2 47.35 13.29 -77.94
CA PRO A 2 47.55 12.81 -76.59
C PRO A 2 46.26 12.86 -75.76
N TYR A 3 45.99 11.78 -75.06
CA TYR A 3 44.90 11.65 -74.06
C TYR A 3 45.36 12.31 -72.74
N SER A 4 44.56 13.31 -72.25
CA SER A 4 44.73 13.90 -70.96
C SER A 4 43.91 13.12 -69.91
N PHE A 5 44.61 12.53 -68.93
CA PHE A 5 44.02 11.93 -67.72
C PHE A 5 43.79 13.04 -66.68
N ALA A 6 42.53 13.29 -66.36
CA ALA A 6 42.17 14.15 -65.24
C ALA A 6 42.05 13.29 -63.97
N LEU A 7 42.92 13.56 -63.01
CA LEU A 7 42.87 12.93 -61.66
C LEU A 7 41.84 13.66 -60.79
N PHE A 8 40.74 13.01 -60.48
CA PHE A 8 39.77 13.51 -59.47
C PHE A 8 40.27 13.14 -58.08
N LEU A 9 40.75 14.12 -57.33
CA LEU A 9 41.08 13.98 -55.91
C LEU A 9 39.80 14.08 -55.05
N ALA A 10 39.26 12.96 -54.58
CA ALA A 10 38.13 12.92 -53.66
C ALA A 10 38.64 13.28 -52.25
N LEU A 11 38.39 14.48 -51.78
CA LEU A 11 38.55 14.87 -50.36
C LEU A 11 37.49 14.16 -49.50
N LEU A 12 37.90 13.11 -48.81
CA LEU A 12 37.17 12.52 -47.70
C LEU A 12 37.18 13.52 -46.52
N VAL A 13 36.13 14.33 -46.40
CA VAL A 13 35.84 15.07 -45.18
C VAL A 13 35.30 14.07 -44.14
N SER A 14 36.17 13.57 -43.27
CA SER A 14 35.79 12.84 -42.07
C SER A 14 35.06 13.81 -41.13
N GLY A 15 33.73 13.80 -41.17
CA GLY A 15 32.93 14.51 -40.19
C GLY A 15 33.18 13.89 -38.80
N VAL A 16 34.01 14.52 -38.03
CA VAL A 16 34.08 14.25 -36.59
C VAL A 16 32.74 14.72 -36.01
N ALA A 17 31.84 13.77 -35.72
CA ALA A 17 30.66 14.06 -34.92
C ALA A 17 31.15 14.53 -33.55
N LEU A 18 31.13 15.81 -33.31
CA LEU A 18 31.34 16.39 -31.98
C LEU A 18 30.25 15.84 -31.09
N ALA A 19 30.61 14.92 -30.20
CA ALA A 19 29.70 14.49 -29.15
C ALA A 19 29.20 15.73 -28.39
N ALA A 20 27.91 15.85 -28.19
CA ALA A 20 27.34 16.96 -27.42
C ALA A 20 28.07 17.07 -26.06
N PRO A 21 28.42 18.28 -25.63
CA PRO A 21 29.15 18.45 -24.36
C PRO A 21 28.32 17.82 -23.24
N ARG A 22 29.00 17.03 -22.39
CA ARG A 22 28.34 16.42 -21.22
C ARG A 22 27.77 17.53 -20.33
N PRO A 23 26.56 17.32 -19.75
CA PRO A 23 26.00 18.28 -18.80
C PRO A 23 26.95 18.52 -17.62
N THR A 24 26.90 19.72 -17.08
CA THR A 24 27.75 20.15 -15.94
C THR A 24 26.98 20.10 -14.63
N ILE A 25 27.68 20.08 -13.49
CA ILE A 25 27.09 20.17 -12.14
C ILE A 25 26.27 21.47 -11.98
N ALA A 26 26.70 22.58 -12.56
CA ALA A 26 25.97 23.85 -12.52
C ALA A 26 24.64 23.74 -13.27
N GLN A 27 24.63 23.12 -14.44
CA GLN A 27 23.39 22.86 -15.18
C GLN A 27 22.44 21.90 -14.44
N ALA A 28 22.99 20.87 -13.77
CA ALA A 28 22.21 19.96 -12.94
C ALA A 28 21.53 20.70 -11.76
N ARG A 29 22.24 21.63 -11.11
CA ARG A 29 21.70 22.45 -10.03
C ARG A 29 20.54 23.32 -10.52
N THR A 30 20.76 24.09 -11.59
CA THR A 30 19.71 24.93 -12.18
C THR A 30 18.48 24.09 -12.57
N PHE A 31 18.71 22.93 -13.20
CA PHE A 31 17.62 22.02 -13.55
C PHE A 31 16.82 21.56 -12.34
N LEU A 32 17.49 21.15 -11.23
CA LEU A 32 16.82 20.71 -10.01
C LEU A 32 16.04 21.84 -9.34
N ASP A 33 16.61 23.05 -9.27
CA ASP A 33 15.95 24.22 -8.68
C ASP A 33 14.67 24.59 -9.47
N ASP A 34 14.73 24.55 -10.80
CA ASP A 34 13.58 24.82 -11.67
C ASP A 34 12.55 23.69 -11.58
N ALA A 35 12.98 22.42 -11.51
CA ALA A 35 12.12 21.27 -11.37
C ALA A 35 11.34 21.30 -10.03
N GLU A 36 12.00 21.56 -8.90
CA GLU A 36 11.35 21.69 -7.60
C GLU A 36 10.31 22.82 -7.60
N LYS A 37 10.63 23.98 -8.20
CA LYS A 37 9.68 25.09 -8.32
C LYS A 37 8.46 24.75 -9.16
N GLN A 38 8.66 24.07 -10.31
CA GLN A 38 7.59 23.65 -11.19
C GLN A 38 6.69 22.62 -10.52
N LEU A 39 7.29 21.58 -9.90
CA LEU A 39 6.56 20.53 -9.21
C LEU A 39 5.76 21.06 -8.02
N LEU A 40 6.31 21.98 -7.24
CA LEU A 40 5.58 22.63 -6.15
C LEU A 40 4.33 23.36 -6.67
N THR A 41 4.49 24.14 -7.74
CA THR A 41 3.37 24.93 -8.29
C THR A 41 2.25 24.00 -8.80
N LEU A 42 2.60 22.99 -9.59
CA LEU A 42 1.65 22.05 -10.18
C LEU A 42 1.06 21.10 -9.12
N GLY A 43 1.87 20.66 -8.18
CA GLY A 43 1.40 19.79 -7.08
C GLY A 43 0.38 20.48 -6.18
N VAL A 44 0.60 21.75 -5.85
CA VAL A 44 -0.39 22.54 -5.06
C VAL A 44 -1.66 22.78 -5.87
N GLU A 45 -1.58 23.03 -7.18
CA GLU A 45 -2.75 23.18 -8.06
C GLU A 45 -3.55 21.87 -8.09
N ALA A 46 -2.90 20.74 -8.31
CA ALA A 46 -3.52 19.41 -8.34
C ALA A 46 -4.14 19.03 -6.97
N ALA A 47 -3.40 19.19 -5.87
CA ALA A 47 -3.91 18.87 -4.53
C ALA A 47 -5.15 19.69 -4.16
N ARG A 48 -5.22 20.95 -4.56
CA ARG A 48 -6.42 21.78 -4.36
C ARG A 48 -7.60 21.33 -5.19
N ALA A 49 -7.36 21.02 -6.47
CA ALA A 49 -8.41 20.53 -7.37
C ALA A 49 -8.97 19.18 -6.91
N ASP A 50 -8.10 18.26 -6.51
CA ASP A 50 -8.47 16.97 -5.95
C ASP A 50 -9.21 17.08 -4.63
N TRP A 51 -8.79 17.99 -3.75
CA TRP A 51 -9.53 18.27 -2.52
C TRP A 51 -10.96 18.72 -2.83
N VAL A 52 -11.14 19.68 -3.74
CA VAL A 52 -12.48 20.16 -4.12
C VAL A 52 -13.29 19.03 -4.74
N LYS A 53 -12.74 18.28 -5.69
CA LYS A 53 -13.40 17.10 -6.27
C LYS A 53 -13.82 16.09 -5.20
N SER A 54 -12.93 15.77 -4.26
CA SER A 54 -13.19 14.74 -3.23
C SER A 54 -14.20 15.17 -2.17
N THR A 55 -14.34 16.49 -1.94
CA THR A 55 -15.26 17.08 -0.94
C THR A 55 -16.49 17.75 -1.53
N TYR A 56 -16.62 17.81 -2.85
CA TYR A 56 -17.77 18.35 -3.58
C TYR A 56 -17.79 17.76 -4.99
N ILE A 57 -18.41 16.60 -5.16
CA ILE A 57 -18.38 15.84 -6.42
C ILE A 57 -19.39 16.42 -7.41
N THR A 58 -18.92 16.89 -8.56
CA THR A 58 -19.70 17.30 -9.74
C THR A 58 -18.89 17.00 -11.00
N ASP A 59 -19.56 16.96 -12.15
CA ASP A 59 -18.87 16.83 -13.45
C ASP A 59 -17.78 17.91 -13.62
N ASP A 60 -18.04 19.15 -13.19
CA ASP A 60 -17.08 20.25 -13.29
C ASP A 60 -15.86 20.05 -12.40
N THR A 61 -16.05 19.61 -11.13
CA THR A 61 -14.93 19.38 -10.20
C THR A 61 -14.08 18.19 -10.62
N GLU A 62 -14.68 17.14 -11.21
CA GLU A 62 -13.96 16.02 -11.81
C GLU A 62 -13.11 16.46 -13.00
N ILE A 63 -13.65 17.30 -13.90
CA ILE A 63 -12.91 17.84 -15.04
C ILE A 63 -11.75 18.72 -14.59
N LEU A 64 -11.97 19.61 -13.61
CA LEU A 64 -10.92 20.47 -13.07
C LEU A 64 -9.78 19.69 -12.45
N ALA A 65 -10.08 18.67 -11.64
CA ALA A 65 -9.08 17.81 -11.04
C ALA A 65 -8.31 17.02 -12.11
N ALA A 66 -9.01 16.40 -13.06
CA ALA A 66 -8.38 15.66 -14.15
C ALA A 66 -7.39 16.53 -14.97
N HIS A 67 -7.74 17.80 -15.25
CA HIS A 67 -6.83 18.71 -15.95
C HIS A 67 -5.61 19.10 -15.12
N ALA A 68 -5.77 19.31 -13.81
CA ALA A 68 -4.66 19.64 -12.92
C ALA A 68 -3.70 18.46 -12.76
N ASP A 69 -4.25 17.25 -12.60
CA ASP A 69 -3.49 16.00 -12.53
C ASP A 69 -2.72 15.73 -13.81
N GLU A 70 -3.37 15.90 -14.97
CA GLU A 70 -2.72 15.72 -16.28
C GLU A 70 -1.50 16.62 -16.42
N LYS A 71 -1.61 17.89 -16.03
CA LYS A 71 -0.47 18.83 -16.08
C LYS A 71 0.68 18.39 -15.17
N ALA A 72 0.36 17.98 -13.93
CA ALA A 72 1.36 17.54 -12.97
C ALA A 72 2.06 16.24 -13.42
N ILE A 73 1.29 15.26 -13.91
CA ILE A 73 1.81 13.98 -14.44
C ILE A 73 2.71 14.24 -15.66
N ASN A 74 2.26 15.04 -16.61
CA ASN A 74 3.04 15.35 -17.82
C ASN A 74 4.35 16.07 -17.48
N ALA A 75 4.33 17.00 -16.53
CA ALA A 75 5.55 17.65 -16.04
C ALA A 75 6.49 16.63 -15.39
N GLY A 76 5.99 15.74 -14.55
CA GLY A 76 6.78 14.66 -13.94
C GLY A 76 7.46 13.77 -14.98
N VAL A 77 6.74 13.36 -16.04
CA VAL A 77 7.29 12.55 -17.14
C VAL A 77 8.42 13.31 -17.87
N VAL A 78 8.22 14.59 -18.17
CA VAL A 78 9.24 15.42 -18.83
C VAL A 78 10.47 15.55 -17.93
N LEU A 79 10.28 15.88 -16.65
CA LEU A 79 11.37 16.06 -15.70
C LEU A 79 12.16 14.77 -15.45
N ALA A 80 11.50 13.61 -15.39
CA ALA A 80 12.15 12.32 -15.28
C ALA A 80 13.06 12.02 -16.49
N LYS A 81 12.58 12.31 -17.72
CA LYS A 81 13.37 12.16 -18.95
C LYS A 81 14.55 13.16 -19.02
N GLU A 82 14.35 14.39 -18.58
CA GLU A 82 15.43 15.38 -18.50
C GLU A 82 16.47 14.99 -17.43
N ALA A 83 16.04 14.48 -16.27
CA ALA A 83 16.94 13.99 -15.22
C ALA A 83 17.87 12.87 -15.73
N ALA A 84 17.38 11.98 -16.60
CA ALA A 84 18.19 10.91 -17.19
C ALA A 84 19.36 11.43 -18.07
N LYS A 85 19.30 12.67 -18.58
CA LYS A 85 20.40 13.26 -19.34
C LYS A 85 21.64 13.55 -18.49
N PHE A 86 21.49 13.59 -17.16
CA PHE A 86 22.59 13.79 -16.21
C PHE A 86 23.22 12.47 -15.73
N ASP A 87 22.78 11.33 -16.26
CA ASP A 87 23.38 10.04 -15.91
C ASP A 87 24.87 10.00 -16.28
N GLY A 88 25.69 9.54 -15.33
CA GLY A 88 27.16 9.53 -15.46
C GLY A 88 27.85 10.85 -15.19
N VAL A 89 27.15 11.93 -14.82
CA VAL A 89 27.73 13.16 -14.28
C VAL A 89 28.06 12.92 -12.80
N PRO A 90 29.28 13.24 -12.31
CA PRO A 90 29.64 13.06 -10.90
C PRO A 90 29.00 14.17 -10.04
N LEU A 91 27.72 13.95 -9.70
CA LEU A 91 26.93 14.88 -8.90
C LEU A 91 27.22 14.72 -7.39
N PRO A 92 27.08 15.80 -6.59
CA PRO A 92 26.97 15.70 -5.14
C PRO A 92 25.83 14.73 -4.75
N GLU A 93 25.96 14.09 -3.58
CA GLU A 93 25.07 13.01 -3.13
C GLU A 93 23.59 13.45 -3.10
N ASP A 94 23.30 14.64 -2.57
CA ASP A 94 21.96 15.22 -2.51
C ASP A 94 21.35 15.43 -3.90
N MET A 95 22.15 15.95 -4.84
CA MET A 95 21.70 16.16 -6.21
C MET A 95 21.51 14.83 -6.95
N ALA A 96 22.41 13.87 -6.77
CA ALA A 96 22.27 12.53 -7.36
C ALA A 96 21.00 11.84 -6.85
N ARG A 97 20.68 11.98 -5.54
CA ARG A 97 19.46 11.45 -4.96
C ARG A 97 18.20 12.12 -5.53
N LYS A 98 18.18 13.44 -5.64
CA LYS A 98 17.08 14.18 -6.29
C LYS A 98 16.84 13.71 -7.73
N MET A 99 17.91 13.54 -8.53
CA MET A 99 17.80 12.99 -9.89
C MET A 99 17.23 11.58 -9.92
N LYS A 100 17.66 10.73 -8.99
CA LYS A 100 17.10 9.37 -8.83
C LYS A 100 15.61 9.43 -8.50
N LEU A 101 15.19 10.23 -7.53
CA LEU A 101 13.80 10.37 -7.12
C LEU A 101 12.91 10.88 -8.25
N LEU A 102 13.36 11.85 -9.05
CA LEU A 102 12.63 12.31 -10.24
C LEU A 102 12.40 11.17 -11.25
N LYS A 103 13.41 10.36 -11.54
CA LYS A 103 13.26 9.21 -12.45
C LYS A 103 12.32 8.14 -11.90
N LEU A 104 12.32 7.93 -10.59
CA LEU A 104 11.52 6.93 -9.90
C LEU A 104 10.13 7.43 -9.49
N SER A 105 9.79 8.71 -9.70
CA SER A 105 8.45 9.24 -9.41
C SER A 105 7.35 8.62 -10.28
N LEU A 106 7.73 8.07 -11.42
CA LEU A 106 6.79 7.45 -12.36
C LEU A 106 6.39 6.04 -11.91
N THR A 107 5.10 5.79 -11.81
CA THR A 107 4.56 4.43 -11.67
C THR A 107 4.64 3.66 -12.97
N MET A 108 4.54 4.38 -14.10
CA MET A 108 4.59 3.83 -15.45
C MET A 108 5.45 4.74 -16.34
N ALA A 109 6.51 4.17 -16.90
CA ALA A 109 7.32 4.84 -17.90
C ALA A 109 6.68 4.67 -19.28
N THR A 110 6.40 5.79 -19.98
CA THR A 110 5.85 5.76 -21.34
C THR A 110 6.97 5.72 -22.37
N PRO A 111 6.81 4.96 -23.48
CA PRO A 111 7.75 5.00 -24.60
C PRO A 111 7.94 6.41 -25.16
N ALA A 112 9.11 6.68 -25.72
CA ALA A 112 9.39 7.97 -26.39
C ALA A 112 8.58 8.16 -27.69
N ASN A 113 8.14 7.06 -28.32
CA ASN A 113 7.28 7.11 -29.49
C ASN A 113 5.88 7.63 -29.09
N PRO A 114 5.39 8.77 -29.63
CA PRO A 114 4.12 9.36 -29.22
C PRO A 114 2.91 8.43 -29.44
N LYS A 115 2.89 7.64 -30.53
CA LYS A 115 1.79 6.71 -30.81
C LYS A 115 1.74 5.56 -29.79
N GLU A 116 2.90 5.03 -29.41
CA GLU A 116 2.98 3.96 -28.39
C GLU A 116 2.66 4.51 -27.00
N SER A 117 3.05 5.75 -26.71
CA SER A 117 2.71 6.43 -25.44
C SER A 117 1.19 6.64 -25.34
N GLU A 118 0.54 7.12 -26.41
CA GLU A 118 -0.92 7.25 -26.48
C GLU A 118 -1.63 5.90 -26.37
N GLU A 119 -1.12 4.87 -27.08
CA GLU A 119 -1.63 3.49 -26.99
C GLU A 119 -1.58 2.98 -25.53
N LEU A 120 -0.45 3.15 -24.85
CA LEU A 120 -0.25 2.72 -23.47
C LEU A 120 -1.24 3.41 -22.52
N THR A 121 -1.39 4.72 -22.61
CA THR A 121 -2.33 5.49 -21.78
C THR A 121 -3.78 5.02 -21.99
N ARG A 122 -4.18 4.79 -23.25
CA ARG A 122 -5.51 4.28 -23.57
C ARG A 122 -5.74 2.86 -23.05
N ILE A 123 -4.72 2.00 -23.11
CA ILE A 123 -4.80 0.63 -22.55
C ILE A 123 -5.03 0.69 -21.05
N VAL A 124 -4.25 1.49 -20.30
CA VAL A 124 -4.39 1.60 -18.85
C VAL A 124 -5.77 2.12 -18.47
N ALA A 125 -6.22 3.20 -19.07
CA ALA A 125 -7.57 3.73 -18.85
C ALA A 125 -8.67 2.72 -19.21
N GLY A 126 -8.48 1.94 -20.28
CA GLY A 126 -9.41 0.89 -20.70
C GLY A 126 -9.49 -0.28 -19.73
N MET A 127 -8.36 -0.72 -19.19
CA MET A 127 -8.32 -1.79 -18.16
C MET A 127 -8.99 -1.33 -16.85
N GLU A 128 -8.66 -0.14 -16.39
CA GLU A 128 -9.26 0.44 -15.19
C GLU A 128 -10.77 0.66 -15.37
N GLY A 129 -11.20 1.20 -16.52
CA GLY A 129 -12.60 1.37 -16.87
C GLY A 129 -13.37 0.05 -16.96
N THR A 130 -12.74 -1.02 -17.45
CA THR A 130 -13.32 -2.38 -17.46
C THR A 130 -13.54 -2.88 -16.05
N TYR A 131 -12.56 -2.71 -15.17
CA TYR A 131 -12.67 -3.07 -13.76
C TYR A 131 -13.78 -2.25 -13.05
N GLY A 132 -13.76 -0.92 -13.19
CA GLY A 132 -14.70 -0.03 -12.49
C GLY A 132 -16.16 -0.21 -12.91
N LYS A 133 -16.40 -0.61 -14.17
CA LYS A 133 -17.75 -0.93 -14.69
C LYS A 133 -18.17 -2.38 -14.45
N GLY A 134 -17.31 -3.19 -13.82
CA GLY A 134 -17.51 -4.62 -13.60
C GLY A 134 -18.80 -4.91 -12.83
N LYS A 135 -19.63 -5.80 -13.39
CA LYS A 135 -20.87 -6.27 -12.75
C LYS A 135 -21.10 -7.74 -13.05
N TYR A 136 -21.71 -8.42 -12.12
CA TYR A 136 -22.21 -9.78 -12.29
C TYR A 136 -23.74 -9.80 -12.27
N CYS A 137 -24.34 -10.45 -13.26
CA CYS A 137 -25.79 -10.59 -13.36
C CYS A 137 -26.16 -12.08 -13.11
N PRO A 138 -26.57 -12.45 -11.87
CA PRO A 138 -26.97 -13.83 -11.57
C PRO A 138 -28.18 -14.23 -12.40
N GLN A 139 -28.21 -15.50 -12.83
CA GLN A 139 -29.35 -16.02 -13.58
C GLN A 139 -30.67 -15.92 -12.79
N GLY A 140 -31.70 -15.39 -13.42
CA GLY A 140 -33.04 -15.25 -12.81
C GLY A 140 -33.17 -14.01 -11.90
N GLN A 141 -32.17 -13.18 -11.75
CA GLN A 141 -32.26 -11.91 -11.03
C GLN A 141 -32.32 -10.74 -12.02
N SER A 142 -33.13 -9.72 -11.69
CA SER A 142 -33.28 -8.52 -12.51
C SER A 142 -32.19 -7.48 -12.25
N LYS A 143 -31.49 -7.55 -11.09
CA LYS A 143 -30.41 -6.63 -10.69
C LYS A 143 -29.07 -7.31 -10.90
N CYS A 144 -28.16 -6.63 -11.61
CA CYS A 144 -26.74 -6.98 -11.63
C CYS A 144 -26.06 -6.45 -10.36
N LEU A 145 -25.15 -7.23 -9.82
CA LEU A 145 -24.39 -6.93 -8.61
C LEU A 145 -23.03 -6.34 -8.98
N ASP A 146 -22.63 -5.27 -8.33
CA ASP A 146 -21.28 -4.71 -8.44
C ASP A 146 -20.32 -5.32 -7.40
N LEU A 147 -19.10 -4.83 -7.33
CA LEU A 147 -18.09 -5.33 -6.38
C LEU A 147 -18.52 -5.14 -4.93
N GLU A 148 -19.19 -4.04 -4.60
CA GLU A 148 -19.64 -3.75 -3.24
C GLU A 148 -20.74 -4.73 -2.81
N ASP A 149 -21.76 -4.93 -3.66
CA ASP A 149 -22.82 -5.92 -3.44
C ASP A 149 -22.21 -7.33 -3.21
N LEU A 150 -21.27 -7.74 -4.08
CA LEU A 150 -20.63 -9.05 -4.00
C LEU A 150 -19.70 -9.18 -2.78
N SER A 151 -19.00 -8.11 -2.40
CA SER A 151 -18.15 -8.09 -1.21
C SER A 151 -18.98 -8.22 0.08
N LYS A 152 -20.15 -7.59 0.16
CA LYS A 152 -21.10 -7.78 1.27
C LYS A 152 -21.54 -9.25 1.41
N ILE A 153 -21.79 -9.92 0.28
CA ILE A 153 -22.09 -11.37 0.28
C ILE A 153 -20.89 -12.16 0.81
N MET A 154 -19.68 -11.88 0.30
CA MET A 154 -18.45 -12.57 0.74
C MET A 154 -18.21 -12.40 2.24
N ALA A 155 -18.46 -11.21 2.79
CA ALA A 155 -18.26 -10.89 4.20
C ALA A 155 -19.30 -11.56 5.12
N SER A 156 -20.58 -11.54 4.73
CA SER A 156 -21.68 -11.88 5.63
C SER A 156 -22.29 -13.28 5.42
N SER A 157 -22.27 -13.80 4.18
CA SER A 157 -22.84 -15.12 3.90
C SER A 157 -22.06 -16.26 4.55
N ARG A 158 -22.79 -17.32 4.88
CA ARG A 158 -22.22 -18.58 5.39
C ARG A 158 -22.68 -19.78 4.56
N ASP A 159 -23.37 -19.53 3.45
CA ASP A 159 -23.72 -20.55 2.46
C ASP A 159 -22.59 -20.69 1.43
N PRO A 160 -21.91 -21.85 1.36
CA PRO A 160 -20.77 -22.04 0.45
C PRO A 160 -21.16 -21.94 -1.03
N LYS A 161 -22.45 -22.20 -1.39
CA LYS A 161 -22.92 -22.06 -2.78
C LYS A 161 -23.08 -20.60 -3.16
N GLN A 162 -23.64 -19.79 -2.27
CA GLN A 162 -23.78 -18.34 -2.49
C GLN A 162 -22.41 -17.65 -2.54
N LEU A 163 -21.49 -18.04 -1.65
CA LEU A 163 -20.12 -17.55 -1.66
C LEU A 163 -19.38 -17.91 -2.96
N LEU A 164 -19.59 -19.15 -3.45
CA LEU A 164 -19.00 -19.58 -4.72
C LEU A 164 -19.56 -18.81 -5.91
N ASP A 165 -20.86 -18.57 -5.94
CA ASP A 165 -21.52 -17.81 -7.01
C ASP A 165 -21.02 -16.35 -7.05
N ALA A 166 -20.98 -15.68 -5.90
CA ALA A 166 -20.44 -14.33 -5.78
C ALA A 166 -18.98 -14.25 -6.22
N TRP A 167 -18.14 -15.18 -5.77
CA TRP A 167 -16.72 -15.24 -6.13
C TRP A 167 -16.55 -15.46 -7.65
N ARG A 168 -17.22 -16.44 -8.24
CA ARG A 168 -17.19 -16.70 -9.68
C ARG A 168 -17.70 -15.49 -10.47
N GLY A 169 -18.79 -14.92 -10.01
CA GLY A 169 -19.42 -13.78 -10.65
C GLY A 169 -18.46 -12.61 -10.83
N TRP A 170 -17.75 -12.22 -9.78
CA TRP A 170 -16.76 -11.14 -9.87
C TRP A 170 -15.59 -11.47 -10.82
N HIS A 171 -15.08 -12.69 -10.78
CA HIS A 171 -13.95 -13.09 -11.63
C HIS A 171 -14.29 -13.16 -13.13
N THR A 172 -15.55 -12.99 -13.53
CA THR A 172 -15.94 -12.87 -14.95
C THR A 172 -15.55 -11.56 -15.60
N ILE A 173 -15.17 -10.54 -14.82
CA ILE A 173 -14.74 -9.24 -15.37
C ILE A 173 -13.32 -9.26 -15.93
N SER A 174 -12.51 -10.24 -15.54
CA SER A 174 -11.05 -10.28 -15.79
C SER A 174 -10.65 -10.68 -17.22
N PRO A 175 -11.33 -11.64 -17.89
CA PRO A 175 -10.91 -12.12 -19.20
C PRO A 175 -10.70 -11.03 -20.26
N PRO A 176 -11.53 -9.99 -20.36
CA PRO A 176 -11.32 -8.90 -21.34
C PRO A 176 -10.03 -8.10 -21.11
N ILE A 177 -9.50 -8.10 -19.89
CA ILE A 177 -8.30 -7.33 -19.50
C ILE A 177 -7.01 -8.05 -19.95
N ARG A 178 -7.04 -9.36 -20.19
CA ARG A 178 -5.85 -10.18 -20.43
C ARG A 178 -5.00 -9.72 -21.61
N GLN A 179 -5.60 -9.48 -22.78
CA GLN A 179 -4.87 -9.05 -23.97
C GLN A 179 -4.34 -7.60 -23.82
N PRO A 180 -5.16 -6.63 -23.39
CA PRO A 180 -4.66 -5.31 -23.06
C PRO A 180 -3.50 -5.33 -22.04
N PHE A 181 -3.56 -6.17 -21.01
CA PHE A 181 -2.50 -6.29 -20.01
C PHE A 181 -1.19 -6.80 -20.61
N ALA A 182 -1.21 -7.80 -21.48
CA ALA A 182 -0.01 -8.27 -22.15
C ALA A 182 0.66 -7.16 -23.00
N ARG A 183 -0.15 -6.38 -23.72
CA ARG A 183 0.36 -5.24 -24.50
C ARG A 183 0.85 -4.09 -23.61
N PHE A 184 0.17 -3.83 -22.49
CA PHE A 184 0.62 -2.92 -21.44
C PHE A 184 2.03 -3.29 -20.93
N VAL A 185 2.29 -4.56 -20.61
CA VAL A 185 3.60 -5.05 -20.15
C VAL A 185 4.68 -4.77 -21.18
N GLU A 186 4.41 -5.02 -22.46
CA GLU A 186 5.37 -4.78 -23.55
C GLU A 186 5.75 -3.28 -23.66
N LEU A 187 4.75 -2.39 -23.67
CA LEU A 187 4.94 -0.96 -23.85
C LEU A 187 5.57 -0.30 -22.61
N SER A 188 5.11 -0.64 -21.41
CA SER A 188 5.67 -0.10 -20.17
C SER A 188 7.13 -0.54 -19.97
N ASN A 189 7.46 -1.78 -20.30
CA ASN A 189 8.84 -2.25 -20.31
C ASN A 189 9.72 -1.50 -21.32
N LYS A 190 9.17 -1.14 -22.49
CA LYS A 190 9.90 -0.32 -23.44
C LYS A 190 10.22 1.06 -22.86
N GLY A 191 9.24 1.72 -22.26
CA GLY A 191 9.46 3.01 -21.58
C GLY A 191 10.46 2.90 -20.43
N ALA A 192 10.39 1.87 -19.61
CA ALA A 192 11.34 1.65 -18.51
C ALA A 192 12.78 1.48 -19.03
N ARG A 193 12.98 0.73 -20.12
CA ARG A 193 14.31 0.60 -20.76
C ARG A 193 14.84 1.90 -21.33
N GLU A 194 13.99 2.74 -21.88
CA GLU A 194 14.37 4.09 -22.36
C GLU A 194 14.83 5.01 -21.22
N LEU A 195 14.39 4.76 -19.98
CA LEU A 195 14.86 5.43 -18.76
C LEU A 195 16.07 4.75 -18.09
N GLY A 196 16.62 3.69 -18.69
CA GLY A 196 17.80 2.98 -18.20
C GLY A 196 17.52 1.81 -17.25
N PHE A 197 16.26 1.44 -17.02
CA PHE A 197 15.89 0.28 -16.22
C PHE A 197 15.81 -1.00 -17.06
N LYS A 198 16.00 -2.17 -16.45
CA LYS A 198 15.89 -3.46 -17.13
C LYS A 198 14.46 -3.72 -17.64
N ASP A 199 13.48 -3.45 -16.80
CA ASP A 199 12.04 -3.60 -17.02
C ASP A 199 11.27 -2.75 -15.99
N SER A 200 9.95 -2.69 -16.11
CA SER A 200 9.08 -1.94 -15.18
C SER A 200 9.13 -2.48 -13.74
N GLY A 201 9.29 -3.80 -13.58
CA GLY A 201 9.41 -4.43 -12.27
C GLY A 201 10.74 -4.09 -11.58
N ALA A 202 11.83 -3.96 -12.34
CA ALA A 202 13.11 -3.48 -11.82
C ALA A 202 13.01 -2.00 -11.42
N MET A 203 12.37 -1.15 -12.23
CA MET A 203 12.11 0.26 -11.92
C MET A 203 11.33 0.40 -10.60
N TRP A 204 10.29 -0.38 -10.37
CA TRP A 204 9.52 -0.35 -9.14
C TRP A 204 10.35 -0.74 -7.91
N ARG A 205 11.16 -1.82 -8.02
CA ARG A 205 11.99 -2.29 -6.90
C ARG A 205 13.12 -1.33 -6.55
N GLU A 206 13.63 -0.56 -7.52
CA GLU A 206 14.71 0.39 -7.29
C GLU A 206 14.29 1.60 -6.42
N LYS A 207 12.97 1.86 -6.30
CA LYS A 207 12.41 2.84 -5.34
C LYS A 207 12.78 2.54 -3.88
N TYR A 208 13.06 1.27 -3.56
CA TYR A 208 13.36 0.82 -2.20
C TYR A 208 14.86 0.90 -1.87
N ASP A 209 15.64 1.73 -2.56
CA ASP A 209 17.07 1.98 -2.31
C ASP A 209 17.92 0.70 -2.20
N MET A 210 17.53 -0.34 -2.90
CA MET A 210 18.21 -1.64 -3.00
C MET A 210 18.32 -2.06 -4.47
N PRO A 211 19.35 -2.88 -4.83
CA PRO A 211 19.33 -3.55 -6.12
C PRO A 211 18.03 -4.38 -6.27
N PRO A 212 17.35 -4.34 -7.42
CA PRO A 212 16.04 -4.98 -7.60
C PRO A 212 15.93 -6.43 -7.15
N ASP A 213 16.96 -7.24 -7.45
CA ASP A 213 16.99 -8.66 -7.07
C ASP A 213 17.31 -8.88 -5.58
N ALA A 214 18.05 -7.95 -4.95
CA ALA A 214 18.27 -7.97 -3.51
C ALA A 214 16.99 -7.62 -2.75
N PHE A 215 16.22 -6.64 -3.23
CA PHE A 215 14.92 -6.31 -2.66
C PHE A 215 13.94 -7.47 -2.74
N ALA A 216 13.84 -8.17 -3.88
CA ALA A 216 12.97 -9.34 -4.00
C ALA A 216 13.35 -10.46 -3.00
N LYS A 217 14.65 -10.69 -2.77
CA LYS A 217 15.13 -11.65 -1.75
C LYS A 217 14.84 -11.18 -0.32
N GLU A 218 14.93 -9.88 -0.06
CA GLU A 218 14.59 -9.31 1.24
C GLU A 218 13.11 -9.52 1.58
N MET A 219 12.22 -9.33 0.60
CA MET A 219 10.79 -9.62 0.76
C MET A 219 10.53 -11.09 1.14
N ASP A 220 11.19 -12.04 0.44
CA ASP A 220 11.09 -13.47 0.78
C ASP A 220 11.66 -13.76 2.18
N ARG A 221 12.79 -13.15 2.56
CA ARG A 221 13.38 -13.31 3.89
C ARG A 221 12.45 -12.84 5.01
N LEU A 222 11.80 -11.70 4.83
CA LEU A 222 10.82 -11.18 5.78
C LEU A 222 9.61 -12.11 5.91
N TRP A 223 9.12 -12.63 4.80
CA TRP A 223 8.05 -13.62 4.81
C TRP A 223 8.44 -14.89 5.57
N ASP A 224 9.65 -15.42 5.34
CA ASP A 224 10.12 -16.63 6.00
C ASP A 224 10.18 -16.48 7.54
N GLN A 225 10.44 -15.28 8.06
CA GLN A 225 10.39 -14.99 9.48
C GLN A 225 8.98 -15.13 10.06
N VAL A 226 7.94 -14.71 9.34
CA VAL A 226 6.54 -14.70 9.82
C VAL A 226 5.80 -15.99 9.47
N ARG A 227 6.27 -16.72 8.48
CA ARG A 227 5.61 -17.93 7.96
C ARG A 227 5.20 -18.95 9.03
N PRO A 228 5.97 -19.23 10.11
CA PRO A 228 5.53 -20.14 11.17
C PRO A 228 4.24 -19.70 11.88
N LEU A 229 4.04 -18.40 12.10
CA LEU A 229 2.80 -17.87 12.68
C LEU A 229 1.65 -18.01 11.69
N TYR A 230 1.88 -17.66 10.41
CA TYR A 230 0.88 -17.83 9.36
C TYR A 230 0.42 -19.29 9.22
N LEU A 231 1.35 -20.25 9.24
CA LEU A 231 1.01 -21.68 9.17
C LEU A 231 0.15 -22.14 10.36
N ALA A 232 0.43 -21.64 11.56
CA ALA A 232 -0.39 -21.93 12.73
C ALA A 232 -1.80 -21.35 12.59
N LEU A 233 -1.92 -20.11 12.13
CA LEU A 233 -3.21 -19.45 11.84
C LEU A 233 -3.99 -20.20 10.76
N HIS A 234 -3.35 -20.51 9.62
CA HIS A 234 -3.95 -21.23 8.52
C HIS A 234 -4.49 -22.61 8.94
N THR A 235 -3.70 -23.35 9.71
CA THR A 235 -4.09 -24.69 10.21
C THR A 235 -5.31 -24.61 11.13
N TYR A 236 -5.33 -23.63 12.02
CA TYR A 236 -6.46 -23.39 12.91
C TYR A 236 -7.72 -23.02 12.13
N VAL A 237 -7.63 -22.02 11.23
CA VAL A 237 -8.74 -21.55 10.41
C VAL A 237 -9.28 -22.68 9.53
N ARG A 238 -8.42 -23.45 8.86
CA ARG A 238 -8.84 -24.62 8.06
C ARG A 238 -9.63 -25.63 8.90
N SER A 239 -9.17 -25.93 10.09
CA SER A 239 -9.85 -26.86 11.00
C SER A 239 -11.25 -26.34 11.40
N ARG A 240 -11.38 -25.04 11.72
CA ARG A 240 -12.68 -24.43 12.07
C ARG A 240 -13.65 -24.38 10.88
N LEU A 241 -13.14 -24.04 9.69
CA LEU A 241 -13.94 -24.05 8.46
C LEU A 241 -14.39 -25.48 8.08
N ARG A 242 -13.52 -26.49 8.30
CA ARG A 242 -13.87 -27.89 8.12
C ARG A 242 -14.99 -28.33 9.08
N GLU A 243 -14.94 -27.94 10.35
CA GLU A 243 -16.04 -28.18 11.32
C GLU A 243 -17.35 -27.55 10.84
N LYS A 244 -17.29 -26.37 10.23
CA LYS A 244 -18.49 -25.65 9.72
C LYS A 244 -19.05 -26.25 8.43
N TYR A 245 -18.18 -26.56 7.45
CA TYR A 245 -18.60 -26.87 6.09
C TYR A 245 -18.46 -28.36 5.71
N GLY A 246 -17.77 -29.14 6.54
CA GLY A 246 -17.55 -30.57 6.32
C GLY A 246 -16.36 -30.88 5.39
N ASP A 247 -15.94 -32.15 5.41
CA ASP A 247 -14.74 -32.68 4.72
C ASP A 247 -14.84 -32.57 3.19
N SER A 248 -16.05 -32.61 2.64
CA SER A 248 -16.27 -32.47 1.20
C SER A 248 -16.02 -31.07 0.65
N VAL A 249 -16.04 -30.05 1.52
CA VAL A 249 -15.85 -28.65 1.15
C VAL A 249 -14.46 -28.17 1.58
N VAL A 250 -14.03 -28.50 2.80
CA VAL A 250 -12.73 -28.14 3.34
C VAL A 250 -11.98 -29.40 3.77
N PRO A 251 -10.93 -29.82 3.05
CA PRO A 251 -10.20 -31.05 3.37
C PRO A 251 -9.43 -30.93 4.69
N ALA A 252 -9.15 -32.06 5.33
CA ALA A 252 -8.37 -32.12 6.56
C ALA A 252 -6.93 -31.61 6.39
N THR A 253 -6.37 -31.81 5.21
CA THR A 253 -5.04 -31.34 4.79
C THR A 253 -5.16 -30.69 3.42
N GLY A 254 -4.18 -29.81 3.07
CA GLY A 254 -4.20 -29.11 1.79
C GLY A 254 -4.72 -27.67 1.88
N PRO A 255 -4.87 -27.00 0.74
CA PRO A 255 -5.25 -25.60 0.68
C PRO A 255 -6.71 -25.35 1.09
N ILE A 256 -6.99 -24.14 1.57
CA ILE A 256 -8.36 -23.67 1.84
C ILE A 256 -8.98 -23.14 0.53
N PRO A 257 -10.24 -23.47 0.20
CA PRO A 257 -10.94 -22.86 -0.94
C PRO A 257 -11.12 -21.35 -0.75
N ALA A 258 -10.67 -20.55 -1.71
CA ALA A 258 -10.53 -19.09 -1.59
C ALA A 258 -11.85 -18.37 -1.23
N HIS A 259 -12.99 -18.86 -1.71
CA HIS A 259 -14.31 -18.24 -1.49
C HIS A 259 -14.84 -18.34 -0.05
N LEU A 260 -14.21 -19.14 0.83
CA LEU A 260 -14.69 -19.36 2.20
C LEU A 260 -14.05 -18.42 3.24
N LEU A 261 -13.15 -17.54 2.82
CA LEU A 261 -12.33 -16.72 3.71
C LEU A 261 -12.84 -15.29 3.94
N GLY A 262 -14.11 -15.03 3.59
CA GLY A 262 -14.81 -13.80 3.97
C GLY A 262 -14.42 -12.55 3.17
N ASN A 263 -13.57 -12.68 2.15
CA ASN A 263 -13.11 -11.58 1.30
C ASN A 263 -12.96 -12.06 -0.15
N MET A 264 -13.27 -11.20 -1.12
CA MET A 264 -13.27 -11.53 -2.54
C MET A 264 -11.93 -12.13 -3.02
N TRP A 265 -10.82 -11.63 -2.47
CA TRP A 265 -9.46 -12.06 -2.83
C TRP A 265 -8.81 -12.94 -1.75
N ALA A 266 -9.53 -13.27 -0.67
CA ALA A 266 -8.98 -13.95 0.49
C ALA A 266 -7.70 -13.25 1.05
N GLN A 267 -7.65 -11.92 0.95
CA GLN A 267 -6.52 -11.12 1.43
C GLN A 267 -6.63 -10.75 2.91
N SER A 268 -7.84 -10.63 3.44
CA SER A 268 -8.16 -10.51 4.86
C SER A 268 -9.18 -11.58 5.22
N TRP A 269 -9.11 -12.12 6.44
CA TRP A 269 -10.00 -13.16 6.94
C TRP A 269 -10.85 -12.70 8.14
N GLU A 270 -10.83 -11.42 8.46
CA GLU A 270 -11.53 -10.86 9.63
C GLU A 270 -13.04 -11.13 9.63
N ASN A 271 -13.68 -11.11 8.44
CA ASN A 271 -15.11 -11.35 8.29
C ASN A 271 -15.56 -12.78 8.70
N ILE A 272 -14.63 -13.73 8.78
CA ILE A 272 -14.92 -15.06 9.29
C ILE A 272 -14.61 -15.22 10.79
N TYR A 273 -14.22 -14.15 11.49
CA TYR A 273 -13.97 -14.21 12.94
C TYR A 273 -15.07 -14.92 13.73
N PRO A 274 -16.39 -14.68 13.48
CA PRO A 274 -17.45 -15.39 14.20
C PRO A 274 -17.42 -16.92 14.03
N LEU A 275 -16.81 -17.46 12.96
CA LEU A 275 -16.68 -18.90 12.73
C LEU A 275 -15.47 -19.50 13.45
N VAL A 276 -14.49 -18.69 13.75
CA VAL A 276 -13.18 -19.13 14.30
C VAL A 276 -12.91 -18.59 15.70
N ALA A 277 -13.73 -17.68 16.21
CA ALA A 277 -13.58 -17.09 17.54
C ALA A 277 -13.48 -18.17 18.63
N PRO A 278 -12.65 -17.97 19.65
CA PRO A 278 -12.57 -18.84 20.82
C PRO A 278 -13.92 -18.84 21.57
N LYS A 279 -14.34 -19.99 22.09
CA LYS A 279 -15.67 -20.15 22.71
C LYS A 279 -15.88 -19.33 24.00
N GLU A 280 -14.80 -18.93 24.69
CA GLU A 280 -14.86 -18.35 26.04
C GLU A 280 -14.32 -16.92 26.16
N THR A 281 -13.94 -16.29 25.04
CA THR A 281 -13.26 -14.99 25.08
C THR A 281 -14.08 -13.90 24.38
N GLY A 282 -14.91 -13.18 25.13
CA GLY A 282 -15.34 -11.85 24.68
C GLY A 282 -14.15 -10.86 24.75
N VAL A 283 -14.20 -9.79 23.97
CA VAL A 283 -13.13 -8.75 23.91
C VAL A 283 -13.01 -7.97 25.23
N GLY A 284 -14.00 -8.05 26.11
CA GLY A 284 -13.97 -7.45 27.45
C GLY A 284 -14.45 -6.00 27.50
N TYR A 285 -14.61 -5.31 26.39
CA TYR A 285 -15.21 -3.98 26.24
C TYR A 285 -15.70 -3.78 24.81
N ASP A 286 -16.59 -2.82 24.64
CA ASP A 286 -17.05 -2.35 23.33
C ASP A 286 -16.77 -0.84 23.26
N LEU A 287 -15.73 -0.46 22.47
CA LEU A 287 -15.34 0.94 22.34
C LEU A 287 -16.41 1.74 21.60
N THR A 288 -17.08 1.14 20.62
CA THR A 288 -18.20 1.77 19.91
C THR A 288 -19.32 2.14 20.88
N GLU A 289 -19.76 1.21 21.73
CA GLU A 289 -20.78 1.47 22.74
C GLU A 289 -20.35 2.56 23.74
N ILE A 290 -19.06 2.52 24.16
CA ILE A 290 -18.50 3.52 25.08
C ILE A 290 -18.54 4.91 24.46
N LEU A 291 -18.09 5.08 23.20
CA LEU A 291 -18.08 6.36 22.50
C LEU A 291 -19.49 6.89 22.28
N GLN A 292 -20.42 6.04 21.85
CA GLN A 292 -21.82 6.41 21.60
C GLN A 292 -22.55 6.77 22.88
N SER A 293 -22.37 6.00 23.97
CA SER A 293 -23.01 6.29 25.26
C SER A 293 -22.54 7.60 25.89
N ARG A 294 -21.35 8.07 25.53
CA ARG A 294 -20.80 9.37 25.94
C ARG A 294 -21.22 10.53 25.02
N HIS A 295 -22.02 10.26 23.99
CA HIS A 295 -22.37 11.24 22.97
C HIS A 295 -21.12 11.90 22.35
N THR A 296 -20.08 11.09 22.10
CA THR A 296 -18.84 11.58 21.49
C THR A 296 -19.15 12.12 20.09
N GLU A 297 -18.63 13.30 19.77
CA GLU A 297 -18.79 13.90 18.45
C GLU A 297 -17.57 13.63 17.56
N PRO A 298 -17.72 13.66 16.22
CA PRO A 298 -16.63 13.42 15.27
C PRO A 298 -15.36 14.23 15.57
N LYS A 299 -15.49 15.54 15.81
CA LYS A 299 -14.34 16.38 16.17
C LYS A 299 -13.67 15.96 17.49
N GLN A 300 -14.43 15.43 18.43
CA GLN A 300 -13.86 14.94 19.69
C GLN A 300 -13.03 13.67 19.48
N MET A 301 -13.44 12.79 18.57
CA MET A 301 -12.63 11.63 18.18
C MET A 301 -11.29 12.07 17.59
N VAL A 302 -11.29 13.06 16.69
CA VAL A 302 -10.05 13.63 16.13
C VAL A 302 -9.18 14.28 17.20
N ARG A 303 -9.77 14.91 18.24
CA ARG A 303 -9.01 15.46 19.39
C ARG A 303 -8.33 14.37 20.21
N TYR A 304 -8.91 13.19 20.36
CA TYR A 304 -8.21 12.07 20.99
C TYR A 304 -6.96 11.71 20.19
N GLY A 305 -7.05 11.60 18.86
CA GLY A 305 -5.91 11.36 17.99
C GLY A 305 -4.85 12.46 18.06
N GLU A 306 -5.25 13.75 18.00
CA GLU A 306 -4.31 14.87 18.19
C GLU A 306 -3.63 14.80 19.55
N SER A 307 -4.39 14.48 20.62
CA SER A 307 -3.82 14.37 21.97
C SER A 307 -2.78 13.26 22.07
N PHE A 308 -2.91 12.20 21.27
CA PHE A 308 -1.90 11.16 21.19
C PHE A 308 -0.55 11.75 20.76
N PHE A 309 -0.51 12.46 19.65
CA PHE A 309 0.72 13.06 19.13
C PHE A 309 1.27 14.18 20.01
N THR A 310 0.40 15.04 20.56
CA THR A 310 0.86 16.11 21.46
C THR A 310 1.43 15.55 22.76
N SER A 311 0.93 14.41 23.24
CA SER A 311 1.50 13.70 24.39
C SER A 311 2.92 13.17 24.14
N LEU A 312 3.27 12.91 22.90
CA LEU A 312 4.62 12.52 22.44
C LEU A 312 5.57 13.71 22.29
N GLY A 313 5.06 14.94 22.36
CA GLY A 313 5.83 16.19 22.23
C GLY A 313 5.71 16.86 20.85
N PHE A 314 4.84 16.38 19.96
CA PHE A 314 4.55 17.08 18.71
C PHE A 314 3.73 18.34 18.96
N ALA A 315 3.91 19.38 18.13
CA ALA A 315 3.09 20.57 18.21
C ALA A 315 1.64 20.27 17.79
N PRO A 316 0.63 20.93 18.38
CA PRO A 316 -0.76 20.79 17.99
C PRO A 316 -0.98 21.07 16.50
N LEU A 317 -2.02 20.47 15.92
CA LEU A 317 -2.43 20.74 14.54
C LEU A 317 -2.79 22.22 14.35
N PRO A 318 -2.51 22.80 13.18
CA PRO A 318 -2.78 24.22 12.95
C PRO A 318 -4.29 24.51 12.97
N PRO A 319 -4.74 25.74 13.29
CA PRO A 319 -6.16 26.11 13.24
C PRO A 319 -6.83 25.79 11.90
N THR A 320 -6.09 25.96 10.79
CA THR A 320 -6.55 25.66 9.42
C THR A 320 -6.95 24.20 9.23
N PHE A 321 -6.31 23.26 9.95
CA PHE A 321 -6.71 21.85 9.94
C PHE A 321 -8.17 21.68 10.40
N TRP A 322 -8.54 22.33 11.51
CA TRP A 322 -9.87 22.24 12.10
C TRP A 322 -10.95 22.96 11.30
N GLU A 323 -10.55 23.97 10.53
CA GLU A 323 -11.43 24.77 9.68
C GLU A 323 -11.69 24.14 8.32
N ARG A 324 -10.69 23.42 7.75
CA ARG A 324 -10.69 22.98 6.34
C ARG A 324 -10.88 21.48 6.15
N SER A 325 -10.70 20.67 7.20
CA SER A 325 -10.93 19.23 7.14
C SER A 325 -12.42 18.90 7.01
N LEU A 326 -12.71 17.76 6.38
CA LEU A 326 -14.06 17.19 6.31
C LEU A 326 -14.18 16.06 7.33
N PHE A 327 -14.98 16.27 8.38
CA PHE A 327 -15.19 15.28 9.46
C PHE A 327 -16.54 14.59 9.41
N VAL A 328 -17.50 15.16 8.68
CA VAL A 328 -18.88 14.66 8.64
C VAL A 328 -19.36 14.70 7.20
N LYS A 329 -20.10 13.67 6.79
CA LYS A 329 -20.71 13.61 5.46
C LYS A 329 -21.73 14.76 5.30
N PRO A 330 -21.59 15.63 4.28
CA PRO A 330 -22.58 16.62 3.94
C PRO A 330 -23.92 15.97 3.54
N THR A 331 -25.02 16.68 3.71
CA THR A 331 -26.38 16.21 3.37
C THR A 331 -26.88 16.72 2.03
N ASP A 332 -26.20 17.70 1.45
CA ASP A 332 -26.62 18.47 0.27
C ASP A 332 -25.79 18.19 -0.98
N HIS A 333 -24.69 17.44 -0.85
CA HIS A 333 -23.84 17.07 -1.98
C HIS A 333 -23.07 15.77 -1.69
N ASP A 334 -22.56 15.15 -2.76
CA ASP A 334 -21.76 13.93 -2.69
C ASP A 334 -20.29 14.23 -2.40
N VAL A 335 -19.66 13.33 -1.62
CA VAL A 335 -18.25 13.37 -1.23
C VAL A 335 -17.66 11.98 -1.25
N VAL A 336 -16.34 11.89 -1.37
CA VAL A 336 -15.60 10.63 -1.17
C VAL A 336 -15.43 10.41 0.34
N CYS A 337 -16.20 9.50 0.93
CA CYS A 337 -16.17 9.23 2.38
C CYS A 337 -14.93 8.44 2.85
N HIS A 338 -14.21 7.76 1.96
CA HIS A 338 -12.99 7.03 2.33
C HIS A 338 -12.00 7.96 3.03
N ALA A 339 -11.53 7.57 4.21
CA ALA A 339 -10.58 8.34 5.01
C ALA A 339 -9.28 8.62 4.23
N SER A 340 -8.74 9.81 4.40
CA SER A 340 -7.45 10.21 3.81
C SER A 340 -6.87 11.45 4.46
N ALA A 341 -5.56 11.47 4.63
CA ALA A 341 -4.79 12.62 5.07
C ALA A 341 -4.22 13.40 3.88
N TRP A 342 -4.22 14.71 3.99
CA TRP A 342 -3.84 15.63 2.93
C TRP A 342 -2.82 16.65 3.41
N ASP A 343 -1.84 16.93 2.56
CA ASP A 343 -0.93 18.07 2.66
C ASP A 343 -1.05 18.88 1.36
N ILE A 344 -1.79 19.97 1.42
CA ILE A 344 -2.18 20.74 0.23
C ILE A 344 -1.04 21.59 -0.34
N ASP A 345 -0.20 22.14 0.56
CA ASP A 345 0.84 23.11 0.18
C ASP A 345 2.27 22.64 0.50
N THR A 346 2.40 21.40 0.98
CA THR A 346 3.66 20.81 1.46
C THR A 346 4.29 21.56 2.64
N LEU A 347 3.47 22.32 3.40
CA LEU A 347 3.90 23.12 4.54
C LEU A 347 3.03 22.89 5.76
N ASP A 348 1.90 23.61 5.89
CA ASP A 348 1.01 23.54 7.06
C ASP A 348 -0.50 23.52 6.70
N ASP A 349 -0.87 23.51 5.41
CA ASP A 349 -2.28 23.29 5.01
C ASP A 349 -2.61 21.79 5.03
N LEU A 350 -2.51 21.22 6.23
CA LEU A 350 -2.84 19.84 6.50
C LEU A 350 -4.35 19.66 6.68
N ARG A 351 -4.89 18.55 6.19
CA ARG A 351 -6.31 18.21 6.31
C ARG A 351 -6.51 16.71 6.45
N ILE A 352 -7.64 16.29 7.02
CA ILE A 352 -8.20 14.97 6.82
C ILE A 352 -9.57 15.07 6.16
N LYS A 353 -9.90 14.06 5.38
CA LYS A 353 -11.23 13.87 4.79
C LYS A 353 -11.74 12.53 5.24
N MET A 354 -12.84 12.51 5.97
CA MET A 354 -13.45 11.30 6.52
C MET A 354 -14.91 11.58 6.85
N CYS A 355 -15.82 10.67 6.50
CA CYS A 355 -17.20 10.69 6.99
C CYS A 355 -17.24 9.90 8.29
N ILE A 356 -16.89 10.53 9.41
CA ILE A 356 -16.66 9.86 10.70
C ILE A 356 -17.97 9.31 11.25
N ASP A 357 -18.02 8.00 11.46
CA ASP A 357 -18.99 7.30 12.28
C ASP A 357 -18.41 7.10 13.70
N ILE A 358 -19.26 7.08 14.70
CA ILE A 358 -18.82 6.91 16.10
C ILE A 358 -18.65 5.42 16.38
N THR A 359 -17.52 4.87 15.92
CA THR A 359 -17.15 3.45 16.00
C THR A 359 -15.70 3.29 16.47
N ASP A 360 -15.36 2.09 16.92
CA ASP A 360 -13.99 1.68 17.23
C ASP A 360 -13.09 1.67 15.99
N GLU A 361 -13.63 1.25 14.84
CA GLU A 361 -12.93 1.26 13.56
C GLU A 361 -12.48 2.68 13.20
N ASP A 362 -13.42 3.64 13.17
CA ASP A 362 -13.09 5.02 12.83
C ASP A 362 -12.18 5.69 13.87
N PHE A 363 -12.26 5.29 15.14
CA PHE A 363 -11.34 5.75 16.15
C PHE A 363 -9.89 5.34 15.83
N LEU A 364 -9.67 4.10 15.38
CA LEU A 364 -8.36 3.61 14.94
C LEU A 364 -7.90 4.29 13.66
N VAL A 365 -8.80 4.43 12.66
CA VAL A 365 -8.51 5.09 11.38
C VAL A 365 -8.11 6.56 11.59
N ILE A 366 -8.76 7.29 12.50
CA ILE A 366 -8.35 8.67 12.83
C ILE A 366 -6.90 8.73 13.33
N HIS A 367 -6.49 7.79 14.20
CA HIS A 367 -5.12 7.75 14.70
C HIS A 367 -4.13 7.43 13.57
N HIS A 368 -4.51 6.58 12.64
CA HIS A 368 -3.73 6.25 11.45
C HIS A 368 -3.58 7.46 10.52
N GLU A 369 -4.68 8.13 10.14
CA GLU A 369 -4.66 9.28 9.23
C GLU A 369 -3.86 10.46 9.80
N LEU A 370 -3.99 10.71 11.10
CA LEU A 370 -3.16 11.73 11.75
C LEU A 370 -1.67 11.34 11.73
N GLY A 371 -1.33 10.06 11.73
CA GLY A 371 0.04 9.59 11.51
C GLY A 371 0.62 10.15 10.22
N HIS A 372 -0.15 10.11 9.14
CA HIS A 372 0.24 10.72 7.86
C HIS A 372 0.43 12.24 7.99
N ASN A 373 -0.51 12.97 8.60
CA ASN A 373 -0.40 14.42 8.74
C ASN A 373 0.81 14.84 9.59
N PHE A 374 1.11 14.14 10.69
CA PHE A 374 2.28 14.44 11.50
C PHE A 374 3.59 14.09 10.79
N TYR A 375 3.60 13.07 9.93
CA TYR A 375 4.76 12.76 9.08
C TYR A 375 4.98 13.87 8.04
N GLN A 376 3.94 14.24 7.30
CA GLN A 376 3.96 15.35 6.32
C GLN A 376 4.52 16.62 6.96
N ARG A 377 4.05 16.95 8.16
CA ARG A 377 4.50 18.12 8.89
C ARG A 377 5.95 18.03 9.36
N ALA A 378 6.44 16.85 9.70
CA ALA A 378 7.79 16.65 10.20
C ALA A 378 8.84 16.93 9.12
N TYR A 379 8.62 16.47 7.89
CA TYR A 379 9.57 16.66 6.80
C TYR A 379 9.41 17.98 6.01
N LYS A 380 8.47 18.85 6.36
CA LYS A 380 8.18 20.11 5.62
C LYS A 380 9.38 21.05 5.44
N THR A 381 10.39 20.93 6.30
CA THR A 381 11.62 21.74 6.22
C THR A 381 12.64 21.20 5.23
N GLN A 382 12.43 20.00 4.70
CA GLN A 382 13.28 19.43 3.66
C GLN A 382 13.09 20.16 2.30
N PRO A 383 14.09 20.11 1.38
CA PRO A 383 13.86 20.44 -0.03
C PRO A 383 12.67 19.67 -0.60
N LEU A 384 11.96 20.24 -1.58
CA LEU A 384 10.69 19.70 -2.06
C LEU A 384 10.76 18.21 -2.45
N LEU A 385 11.78 17.82 -3.23
CA LEU A 385 11.95 16.43 -3.66
C LEU A 385 12.27 15.45 -2.51
N PHE A 386 12.51 15.95 -1.31
CA PHE A 386 12.69 15.14 -0.10
C PHE A 386 11.50 15.18 0.86
N ARG A 387 10.41 15.88 0.50
CA ARG A 387 9.17 15.94 1.30
C ARG A 387 8.27 14.74 1.00
N ASP A 388 8.77 13.57 1.33
CA ASP A 388 8.06 12.30 1.25
C ASP A 388 8.67 11.35 2.29
N SER A 389 8.07 10.18 2.53
CA SER A 389 8.65 9.14 3.39
C SER A 389 9.84 8.43 2.71
N ALA A 390 10.64 7.70 3.49
CA ALA A 390 11.76 6.90 2.99
C ALA A 390 11.39 6.00 1.80
N ASN A 391 10.21 5.43 1.89
CA ASN A 391 9.44 4.80 0.81
C ASN A 391 7.96 4.72 1.23
N ASP A 392 7.09 4.39 0.30
CA ASP A 392 5.64 4.35 0.51
C ASP A 392 5.18 3.39 1.63
N GLY A 393 5.97 2.35 1.95
CA GLY A 393 5.71 1.47 3.09
C GLY A 393 5.94 2.12 4.45
N PHE A 394 6.86 3.09 4.56
CA PHE A 394 7.10 3.82 5.81
C PHE A 394 5.94 4.74 6.18
N HIS A 395 5.32 5.39 5.19
CA HIS A 395 4.21 6.30 5.45
C HIS A 395 3.01 5.57 6.06
N GLU A 396 2.64 4.43 5.45
CA GLU A 396 1.59 3.55 5.96
C GLU A 396 1.96 2.95 7.33
N ALA A 397 3.22 2.51 7.49
CA ALA A 397 3.68 1.91 8.74
C ALA A 397 3.62 2.88 9.93
N VAL A 398 3.80 4.18 9.73
CA VAL A 398 3.70 5.17 10.81
C VAL A 398 2.26 5.29 11.30
N GLY A 399 1.28 5.44 10.41
CA GLY A 399 -0.13 5.47 10.77
C GLY A 399 -0.54 4.22 11.55
N ASP A 400 -0.21 3.05 11.03
CA ASP A 400 -0.48 1.76 11.65
C ASP A 400 0.25 1.57 13.01
N THR A 401 1.48 2.08 13.16
CA THR A 401 2.22 2.05 14.44
C THR A 401 1.47 2.81 15.54
N ILE A 402 0.89 3.94 15.22
CA ILE A 402 0.06 4.70 16.16
C ILE A 402 -1.22 3.93 16.49
N ALA A 403 -1.88 3.34 15.49
CA ALA A 403 -3.06 2.51 15.69
C ALA A 403 -2.77 1.27 16.57
N LEU A 404 -1.57 0.65 16.47
CA LEU A 404 -1.13 -0.43 17.37
C LEU A 404 -0.98 0.05 18.82
N SER A 405 -0.71 1.31 19.06
CA SER A 405 -0.61 1.92 20.40
C SER A 405 -1.96 2.31 21.02
N VAL A 406 -3.06 2.17 20.27
CA VAL A 406 -4.43 2.32 20.80
C VAL A 406 -4.82 1.03 21.53
N THR A 407 -4.25 0.86 22.73
CA THR A 407 -4.44 -0.31 23.59
C THR A 407 -5.47 -0.03 24.68
N PRO A 408 -5.98 -1.06 25.40
CA PRO A 408 -6.82 -0.85 26.56
C PRO A 408 -6.21 0.09 27.60
N GLU A 409 -4.89 0.02 27.81
CA GLU A 409 -4.15 0.90 28.72
C GLU A 409 -4.17 2.36 28.27
N TYR A 410 -4.08 2.61 26.97
CA TYR A 410 -4.28 3.95 26.39
C TYR A 410 -5.71 4.46 26.65
N LEU A 411 -6.72 3.61 26.39
CA LEU A 411 -8.11 3.97 26.64
C LEU A 411 -8.40 4.30 28.10
N VAL A 412 -7.72 3.63 29.04
CA VAL A 412 -7.77 3.98 30.46
C VAL A 412 -7.12 5.34 30.72
N LYS A 413 -5.93 5.60 30.15
CA LYS A 413 -5.22 6.88 30.35
C LYS A 413 -6.00 8.08 29.84
N ILE A 414 -6.78 7.95 28.75
CA ILE A 414 -7.63 9.02 28.22
C ILE A 414 -9.04 9.01 28.82
N GLY A 415 -9.31 8.12 29.78
CA GLY A 415 -10.56 8.06 30.53
C GLY A 415 -11.73 7.41 29.79
N LEU A 416 -11.52 6.75 28.67
CA LEU A 416 -12.57 6.00 27.96
C LEU A 416 -12.89 4.67 28.64
N LEU A 417 -11.90 4.00 29.24
CA LEU A 417 -12.09 2.83 30.07
C LEU A 417 -11.79 3.13 31.54
N ALA A 418 -12.53 2.50 32.45
CA ALA A 418 -12.25 2.58 33.87
C ALA A 418 -11.06 1.68 34.28
N LYS A 419 -10.91 0.54 33.60
CA LYS A 419 -9.88 -0.47 33.85
C LYS A 419 -9.63 -1.26 32.56
N ALA A 420 -8.37 -1.61 32.31
CA ALA A 420 -8.01 -2.53 31.22
C ALA A 420 -8.56 -3.95 31.51
N PRO A 421 -9.03 -4.66 30.47
CA PRO A 421 -9.44 -6.05 30.59
C PRO A 421 -8.30 -6.97 31.06
N ASP A 422 -8.68 -8.10 31.66
CA ASP A 422 -7.73 -9.16 32.02
C ASP A 422 -7.04 -9.75 30.78
N ALA A 423 -5.78 -10.18 30.92
CA ALA A 423 -4.97 -10.73 29.84
C ALA A 423 -5.58 -11.98 29.17
N SER A 424 -6.48 -12.70 29.86
CA SER A 424 -7.23 -13.82 29.27
C SER A 424 -8.11 -13.40 28.09
N LYS A 425 -8.42 -12.11 27.94
CA LYS A 425 -9.21 -11.55 26.82
C LYS A 425 -8.37 -11.23 25.59
N ASP A 426 -7.06 -11.20 25.70
CA ASP A 426 -6.16 -10.82 24.60
C ASP A 426 -6.24 -11.77 23.41
N ILE A 427 -6.49 -13.05 23.64
CA ILE A 427 -6.53 -14.06 22.56
C ILE A 427 -7.61 -13.71 21.52
N GLY A 428 -8.79 -13.27 21.95
CA GLY A 428 -9.85 -12.86 21.03
C GLY A 428 -9.45 -11.66 20.16
N LEU A 429 -8.88 -10.62 20.79
CA LEU A 429 -8.39 -9.42 20.11
C LEU A 429 -7.24 -9.75 19.15
N LEU A 430 -6.27 -10.51 19.61
CA LEU A 430 -5.11 -10.92 18.81
C LEU A 430 -5.52 -11.81 17.63
N LEU A 431 -6.48 -12.73 17.81
CA LEU A 431 -6.97 -13.56 16.72
C LEU A 431 -7.68 -12.71 15.66
N HIS A 432 -8.55 -11.76 16.06
CA HIS A 432 -9.21 -10.85 15.13
C HIS A 432 -8.16 -10.07 14.31
N LYS A 433 -7.19 -9.45 14.99
CA LYS A 433 -6.08 -8.72 14.34
C LYS A 433 -5.20 -9.63 13.47
N ALA A 434 -4.98 -10.88 13.84
CA ALA A 434 -4.21 -11.83 13.01
C ALA A 434 -4.95 -12.23 11.74
N LEU A 435 -6.29 -12.35 11.79
CA LEU A 435 -7.11 -12.59 10.61
C LEU A 435 -7.09 -11.41 9.62
N GLU A 436 -6.82 -10.20 10.09
CA GLU A 436 -6.57 -9.01 9.28
C GLU A 436 -5.12 -8.99 8.78
N LYS A 437 -4.16 -8.78 9.69
CA LYS A 437 -2.76 -8.46 9.39
C LYS A 437 -1.93 -9.69 8.95
N ILE A 438 -1.99 -10.80 9.69
CA ILE A 438 -1.16 -11.98 9.33
C ILE A 438 -1.70 -12.69 8.09
N ALA A 439 -3.01 -12.77 7.92
CA ALA A 439 -3.61 -13.34 6.72
C ALA A 439 -3.28 -12.53 5.46
N PHE A 440 -3.08 -11.22 5.60
CA PHE A 440 -2.76 -10.31 4.50
C PHE A 440 -1.33 -10.50 3.96
N LEU A 441 -0.35 -10.76 4.82
CA LEU A 441 1.08 -10.76 4.46
C LEU A 441 1.41 -11.57 3.19
N PRO A 442 1.01 -12.83 3.03
CA PRO A 442 1.35 -13.58 1.83
C PRO A 442 0.66 -13.02 0.57
N PHE A 443 -0.52 -12.41 0.70
CA PHE A 443 -1.19 -11.75 -0.43
C PHE A 443 -0.49 -10.45 -0.81
N GLY A 444 -0.11 -9.63 0.17
CA GLY A 444 0.68 -8.41 -0.02
C GLY A 444 1.99 -8.67 -0.76
N LEU A 445 2.65 -9.81 -0.44
CA LEU A 445 3.88 -10.24 -1.08
C LEU A 445 3.66 -10.73 -2.52
N LEU A 446 2.71 -11.66 -2.74
CA LEU A 446 2.62 -12.41 -3.99
C LEU A 446 2.19 -11.58 -5.20
N ILE A 447 1.40 -10.51 -5.02
CA ILE A 447 0.92 -9.67 -6.14
C ILE A 447 2.10 -9.10 -6.92
N ASP A 448 3.05 -8.48 -6.23
CA ASP A 448 4.20 -7.88 -6.89
C ASP A 448 5.26 -8.92 -7.27
N GLN A 449 5.40 -10.01 -6.53
CA GLN A 449 6.20 -11.16 -6.96
C GLN A 449 5.72 -11.69 -8.32
N TRP A 450 4.40 -11.79 -8.53
CA TRP A 450 3.83 -12.17 -9.81
C TRP A 450 4.12 -11.11 -10.89
N ARG A 451 3.85 -9.81 -10.62
CA ARG A 451 4.07 -8.72 -11.60
C ARG A 451 5.54 -8.57 -12.00
N TRP A 452 6.47 -8.65 -11.03
CA TRP A 452 7.91 -8.57 -11.34
C TRP A 452 8.36 -9.69 -12.28
N LYS A 453 7.84 -10.91 -12.08
CA LYS A 453 8.12 -12.05 -12.96
C LYS A 453 7.46 -11.91 -14.34
N VAL A 454 6.30 -11.27 -14.41
CA VAL A 454 5.63 -10.92 -15.67
C VAL A 454 6.45 -9.86 -16.42
N PHE A 455 6.84 -8.77 -15.76
CA PHE A 455 7.65 -7.71 -16.38
C PHE A 455 9.02 -8.21 -16.82
N SER A 456 9.66 -9.08 -16.07
CA SER A 456 10.95 -9.68 -16.47
C SER A 456 10.83 -10.69 -17.60
N GLY A 457 9.63 -11.15 -17.94
CA GLY A 457 9.38 -12.22 -18.91
C GLY A 457 9.62 -13.63 -18.39
N GLU A 458 9.86 -13.81 -17.07
CA GLU A 458 9.93 -15.13 -16.43
C GLU A 458 8.56 -15.84 -16.49
N ILE A 459 7.46 -15.09 -16.27
CA ILE A 459 6.09 -15.56 -16.50
C ILE A 459 5.63 -14.99 -17.84
N LYS A 460 5.34 -15.88 -18.78
CA LYS A 460 4.88 -15.50 -20.12
C LYS A 460 3.35 -15.34 -20.18
N PRO A 461 2.81 -14.66 -21.21
CA PRO A 461 1.37 -14.46 -21.35
C PRO A 461 0.53 -15.74 -21.35
N GLU A 462 1.08 -16.85 -21.84
CA GLU A 462 0.42 -18.16 -21.83
C GLU A 462 0.32 -18.82 -20.45
N ASP A 463 1.04 -18.30 -19.44
CA ASP A 463 1.11 -18.86 -18.08
C ASP A 463 0.61 -17.89 -17.00
N TYR A 464 0.03 -16.74 -17.35
CA TYR A 464 -0.33 -15.68 -16.40
C TYR A 464 -1.25 -16.17 -15.28
N ASN A 465 -2.32 -16.86 -15.61
CA ASN A 465 -3.31 -17.31 -14.64
C ASN A 465 -2.80 -18.52 -13.83
N LYS A 466 -2.12 -19.45 -14.49
CA LYS A 466 -1.50 -20.60 -13.81
C LYS A 466 -0.48 -20.15 -12.78
N ALA A 467 0.45 -19.27 -13.16
CA ALA A 467 1.48 -18.76 -12.26
C ALA A 467 0.89 -17.96 -11.08
N TRP A 468 -0.22 -17.23 -11.31
CA TRP A 468 -0.97 -16.59 -10.23
C TRP A 468 -1.43 -17.59 -9.18
N TRP A 469 -2.09 -18.67 -9.58
CA TRP A 469 -2.58 -19.69 -8.66
C TRP A 469 -1.47 -20.52 -8.04
N ASP A 470 -0.37 -20.77 -8.74
CA ASP A 470 0.82 -21.39 -8.17
C ASP A 470 1.42 -20.56 -7.02
N LEU A 471 1.48 -19.23 -7.18
CA LEU A 471 1.93 -18.32 -6.12
C LEU A 471 0.92 -18.22 -4.97
N ARG A 472 -0.40 -18.22 -5.28
CA ARG A 472 -1.46 -18.29 -4.27
C ARG A 472 -1.35 -19.56 -3.42
N LEU A 473 -1.12 -20.68 -4.05
CA LEU A 473 -0.86 -21.94 -3.35
C LEU A 473 0.42 -21.86 -2.52
N LYS A 474 1.52 -21.41 -3.14
CA LYS A 474 2.84 -21.34 -2.48
C LYS A 474 2.84 -20.49 -1.21
N TYR A 475 2.28 -19.27 -1.28
CA TYR A 475 2.37 -18.30 -0.19
C TYR A 475 1.17 -18.32 0.74
N GLN A 476 -0.05 -18.46 0.21
CA GLN A 476 -1.27 -18.39 1.02
C GLN A 476 -1.84 -19.76 1.40
N GLY A 477 -1.47 -20.85 0.73
CA GLY A 477 -2.10 -22.15 0.97
C GLY A 477 -3.60 -22.16 0.65
N ILE A 478 -3.99 -21.45 -0.41
CA ILE A 478 -5.36 -21.43 -0.89
C ILE A 478 -5.45 -21.96 -2.31
N ALA A 479 -6.61 -22.46 -2.67
CA ALA A 479 -6.92 -22.94 -4.01
C ALA A 479 -8.14 -22.24 -4.60
N PRO A 480 -8.25 -22.15 -5.94
CA PRO A 480 -9.49 -21.70 -6.55
C PRO A 480 -10.60 -22.70 -6.23
N PRO A 481 -11.83 -22.22 -5.97
CA PRO A 481 -12.94 -23.12 -5.61
C PRO A 481 -13.45 -23.96 -6.79
N VAL A 482 -13.07 -23.61 -8.00
CA VAL A 482 -13.38 -24.32 -9.25
C VAL A 482 -12.19 -24.31 -10.18
N GLY A 483 -12.16 -25.22 -11.16
CA GLY A 483 -11.11 -25.26 -12.18
C GLY A 483 -10.96 -23.90 -12.88
N ARG A 484 -9.71 -23.46 -13.04
CA ARG A 484 -9.34 -22.21 -13.71
C ARG A 484 -8.38 -22.50 -14.85
N THR A 485 -8.46 -21.70 -15.88
CA THR A 485 -7.66 -21.79 -17.10
C THR A 485 -7.01 -20.43 -17.42
N GLU A 486 -6.18 -20.36 -18.44
CA GLU A 486 -5.60 -19.08 -18.91
C GLU A 486 -6.64 -18.12 -19.50
N ALA A 487 -7.84 -18.60 -19.85
CA ALA A 487 -8.93 -17.75 -20.31
C ALA A 487 -9.54 -16.90 -19.18
N ASP A 488 -9.34 -17.27 -17.92
CA ASP A 488 -9.96 -16.62 -16.76
C ASP A 488 -9.28 -15.33 -16.32
N PHE A 489 -7.95 -15.28 -16.39
CA PHE A 489 -7.10 -14.14 -16.03
C PHE A 489 -7.43 -13.51 -14.67
N ASP A 490 -7.52 -14.33 -13.62
CA ASP A 490 -7.91 -13.93 -12.27
C ASP A 490 -7.08 -12.81 -11.62
N PRO A 491 -5.78 -12.59 -11.94
CA PRO A 491 -5.04 -11.45 -11.41
C PRO A 491 -5.75 -10.10 -11.61
N ALA A 492 -6.42 -9.91 -12.77
CA ALA A 492 -7.09 -8.66 -13.08
C ALA A 492 -8.45 -8.47 -12.37
N ALA A 493 -8.95 -9.47 -11.65
CA ALA A 493 -10.06 -9.27 -10.72
C ALA A 493 -9.68 -8.42 -9.49
N LYS A 494 -8.37 -8.10 -9.31
CA LYS A 494 -7.87 -7.17 -8.31
C LYS A 494 -7.55 -5.81 -8.94
N TYR A 495 -8.12 -4.74 -8.35
CA TYR A 495 -7.94 -3.36 -8.82
C TYR A 495 -6.48 -3.01 -9.11
N HIS A 496 -5.57 -3.30 -8.18
CA HIS A 496 -4.16 -2.95 -8.28
C HIS A 496 -3.44 -3.58 -9.49
N VAL A 497 -3.95 -4.69 -10.02
CA VAL A 497 -3.44 -5.27 -11.27
C VAL A 497 -4.07 -4.57 -12.48
N ALA A 498 -5.39 -4.37 -12.47
CA ALA A 498 -6.11 -3.72 -13.56
C ALA A 498 -5.71 -2.24 -13.73
N ALA A 499 -5.50 -1.50 -12.63
CA ALA A 499 -5.12 -0.09 -12.59
C ALA A 499 -3.60 0.14 -12.48
N ASN A 500 -2.79 -0.93 -12.51
CA ASN A 500 -1.32 -0.86 -12.43
C ASN A 500 -0.77 -0.14 -11.19
N VAL A 501 -1.34 -0.37 -10.02
CA VAL A 501 -0.88 0.21 -8.75
C VAL A 501 0.12 -0.74 -8.06
N PRO A 502 1.36 -0.32 -7.71
CA PRO A 502 2.32 -1.13 -6.95
C PRO A 502 1.75 -1.58 -5.60
N TYR A 503 2.12 -2.77 -5.14
CA TYR A 503 1.50 -3.42 -3.96
C TYR A 503 2.48 -3.77 -2.84
N ALA A 504 3.77 -3.86 -3.12
CA ALA A 504 4.81 -4.23 -2.15
C ALA A 504 4.81 -3.31 -0.91
N ARG A 505 4.37 -2.05 -1.06
CA ARG A 505 4.23 -1.08 0.03
C ARG A 505 3.40 -1.60 1.19
N TYR A 506 2.30 -2.28 0.91
CA TYR A 506 1.39 -2.80 1.94
C TYR A 506 2.00 -3.95 2.72
N PHE A 507 2.75 -4.84 2.04
CA PHE A 507 3.52 -5.88 2.74
C PHE A 507 4.60 -5.27 3.64
N LEU A 508 5.32 -4.27 3.15
CA LEU A 508 6.35 -3.60 3.94
C LEU A 508 5.76 -2.84 5.12
N ALA A 509 4.64 -2.14 4.91
CA ALA A 509 3.94 -1.43 5.98
C ALA A 509 3.53 -2.38 7.10
N ASP A 510 2.96 -3.54 6.73
CA ASP A 510 2.57 -4.57 7.70
C ASP A 510 3.76 -5.16 8.49
N ILE A 511 4.96 -5.18 7.90
CA ILE A 511 6.18 -5.59 8.62
C ILE A 511 6.68 -4.44 9.52
N LEU A 512 6.81 -3.25 8.94
CA LEU A 512 7.48 -2.11 9.58
C LEU A 512 6.68 -1.56 10.76
N GLN A 513 5.33 -1.57 10.71
CA GLN A 513 4.51 -1.10 11.82
C GLN A 513 4.83 -1.82 13.13
N PHE A 514 5.02 -3.13 13.09
CA PHE A 514 5.37 -3.90 14.29
C PHE A 514 6.82 -3.65 14.72
N GLN A 515 7.74 -3.49 13.77
CA GLN A 515 9.14 -3.17 14.08
C GLN A 515 9.25 -1.78 14.72
N PHE A 516 8.54 -0.79 14.21
CA PHE A 516 8.48 0.56 14.79
C PHE A 516 7.82 0.53 16.15
N HIS A 517 6.68 -0.15 16.29
CA HIS A 517 5.97 -0.27 17.56
C HIS A 517 6.83 -0.92 18.63
N ARG A 518 7.54 -2.03 18.31
CA ARG A 518 8.48 -2.68 19.25
C ARG A 518 9.58 -1.72 19.71
N ALA A 519 10.22 -1.03 18.77
CA ALA A 519 11.31 -0.10 19.07
C ALA A 519 10.86 1.09 19.92
N LEU A 520 9.71 1.66 19.62
CA LEU A 520 9.14 2.79 20.35
C LEU A 520 8.62 2.35 21.73
N SER A 521 8.03 1.17 21.86
CA SER A 521 7.59 0.59 23.13
C SER A 521 8.78 0.32 24.06
N GLN A 522 9.90 -0.18 23.53
CA GLN A 522 11.15 -0.32 24.27
C GLN A 522 11.70 1.04 24.75
N SER A 523 11.66 2.06 23.86
CA SER A 523 12.06 3.42 24.24
C SER A 523 11.14 4.04 25.29
N ALA A 524 9.87 3.64 25.30
CA ALA A 524 8.91 4.02 26.34
C ALA A 524 9.08 3.26 27.66
N GLY A 525 9.96 2.27 27.72
CA GLY A 525 10.18 1.45 28.90
C GLY A 525 9.03 0.49 29.19
N CYS A 526 8.23 0.10 28.20
CA CYS A 526 7.15 -0.87 28.37
C CYS A 526 7.73 -2.25 28.66
N THR A 527 7.24 -2.90 29.72
CA THR A 527 7.63 -4.25 30.14
C THR A 527 6.50 -5.28 29.98
N GLU A 528 5.31 -4.82 29.58
CA GLU A 528 4.16 -5.67 29.27
C GLU A 528 4.36 -6.42 27.94
N PRO A 529 3.55 -7.45 27.65
CA PRO A 529 3.48 -8.01 26.31
C PRO A 529 3.24 -6.93 25.24
N LEU A 530 3.91 -7.03 24.10
CA LEU A 530 3.96 -5.95 23.11
C LEU A 530 2.57 -5.50 22.62
N ASN A 531 1.59 -6.40 22.55
CA ASN A 531 0.20 -6.09 22.21
C ASN A 531 -0.53 -5.21 23.25
N ARG A 532 0.01 -5.05 24.44
CA ARG A 532 -0.51 -4.19 25.51
C ARG A 532 0.27 -2.87 25.65
N CYS A 533 1.41 -2.75 24.98
CA CYS A 533 2.24 -1.56 25.04
C CYS A 533 1.61 -0.38 24.30
N SER A 534 1.60 0.79 24.93
CA SER A 534 1.26 2.06 24.30
C SER A 534 2.36 3.08 24.55
N ILE A 535 2.70 3.83 23.51
CA ILE A 535 3.68 4.91 23.60
C ILE A 535 3.07 6.26 24.03
N TYR A 536 1.74 6.31 24.24
CA TYR A 536 1.04 7.53 24.65
C TYR A 536 1.67 8.16 25.91
N GLY A 537 1.95 9.46 25.83
CA GLY A 537 2.55 10.24 26.93
C GLY A 537 4.06 10.06 27.06
N ASN A 538 4.73 9.32 26.18
CA ASN A 538 6.17 9.09 26.27
C ASN A 538 6.96 9.96 25.31
N LYS A 539 7.59 11.01 25.85
CA LYS A 539 8.36 11.97 25.06
C LYS A 539 9.60 11.35 24.39
N ALA A 540 10.27 10.39 25.04
CA ALA A 540 11.45 9.75 24.44
C ALA A 540 11.08 8.93 23.19
N ALA A 541 9.94 8.22 23.22
CA ALA A 541 9.41 7.57 22.03
C ALA A 541 9.03 8.59 20.94
N GLY A 542 8.42 9.72 21.33
CA GLY A 542 8.08 10.80 20.40
C GLY A 542 9.31 11.46 19.76
N ASP A 543 10.36 11.75 20.52
CA ASP A 543 11.61 12.33 20.01
C ASP A 543 12.28 11.35 19.01
N ARG A 544 12.26 10.05 19.30
CA ARG A 544 12.78 9.01 18.42
C ARG A 544 11.97 8.87 17.12
N LEU A 545 10.65 8.90 17.22
CA LEU A 545 9.75 8.91 16.07
C LEU A 545 10.02 10.14 15.20
N ASN A 546 10.03 11.34 15.79
CA ASN A 546 10.26 12.59 15.07
C ASN A 546 11.63 12.66 14.39
N ALA A 547 12.67 12.06 14.98
CA ALA A 547 14.00 11.99 14.38
C ALA A 547 13.97 11.24 13.03
N MET A 548 13.16 10.19 12.91
CA MET A 548 12.94 9.48 11.64
C MET A 548 12.07 10.31 10.70
N LEU A 549 10.89 10.77 11.15
CA LEU A 549 9.93 11.50 10.32
C LEU A 549 10.53 12.74 9.65
N SER A 550 11.37 13.49 10.36
CA SER A 550 11.96 14.74 9.85
C SER A 550 13.04 14.54 8.76
N MET A 551 13.49 13.30 8.54
CA MET A 551 14.45 12.99 7.47
C MET A 551 13.78 13.05 6.09
N GLY A 552 12.50 12.78 6.00
CA GLY A 552 11.76 12.64 4.74
C GLY A 552 12.43 11.57 3.87
N THR A 553 12.47 11.73 2.56
CA THR A 553 13.22 10.82 1.67
C THR A 553 14.64 11.31 1.34
N SER A 554 15.22 12.18 2.21
CA SER A 554 16.56 12.74 1.99
C SER A 554 17.68 11.71 2.13
N ARG A 555 17.42 10.61 2.82
CA ARG A 555 18.34 9.48 3.04
C ARG A 555 17.72 8.18 2.53
N PRO A 556 18.54 7.15 2.26
CA PRO A 556 18.03 5.80 2.03
C PRO A 556 17.31 5.26 3.29
N TRP A 557 16.24 4.47 3.10
CA TRP A 557 15.43 3.91 4.19
C TRP A 557 16.22 3.22 5.32
N PRO A 558 17.41 2.60 5.11
CA PRO A 558 18.14 2.00 6.22
C PRO A 558 18.61 3.04 7.27
N ASP A 559 18.85 4.28 6.85
CA ASP A 559 19.27 5.34 7.78
C ASP A 559 18.07 5.82 8.62
N GLU A 560 16.87 5.89 8.02
CA GLU A 560 15.63 6.21 8.74
C GLU A 560 15.25 5.09 9.69
N LEU A 561 15.39 3.83 9.26
CA LEU A 561 15.15 2.68 10.12
C LEU A 561 16.15 2.64 11.30
N GLN A 562 17.41 3.04 11.06
CA GLN A 562 18.40 3.18 12.14
C GLN A 562 17.96 4.23 13.16
N ALA A 563 17.37 5.34 12.73
CA ALA A 563 16.90 6.39 13.63
C ALA A 563 15.77 5.90 14.55
N ILE A 564 14.77 5.19 14.00
CA ILE A 564 13.62 4.71 14.77
C ILE A 564 13.85 3.35 15.45
N ALA A 565 14.49 2.40 14.78
CA ALA A 565 14.61 1.02 15.27
C ALA A 565 16.00 0.65 15.78
N GLY A 566 17.01 1.52 15.60
CA GLY A 566 18.38 1.23 16.03
C GLY A 566 19.10 0.17 15.18
N THR A 567 18.53 -0.16 14.01
CA THR A 567 19.07 -1.13 13.04
C THR A 567 18.83 -0.64 11.62
N LYS A 568 19.68 -1.06 10.70
CA LYS A 568 19.53 -0.80 9.25
C LYS A 568 18.83 -1.94 8.50
N GLN A 569 18.39 -2.97 9.21
CA GLN A 569 17.77 -4.15 8.63
C GLN A 569 16.30 -4.25 9.03
N MET A 570 15.43 -4.48 8.06
CA MET A 570 14.02 -4.82 8.32
C MET A 570 13.95 -6.15 9.08
N ASP A 571 13.04 -6.24 10.04
CA ASP A 571 12.91 -7.41 10.91
C ASP A 571 11.43 -7.70 11.22
N ALA A 572 10.92 -8.77 10.63
CA ALA A 572 9.56 -9.22 10.83
C ALA A 572 9.36 -10.00 12.16
N THR A 573 10.43 -10.28 12.92
CA THR A 573 10.28 -10.97 14.23
C THR A 573 9.48 -10.15 15.24
N ALA A 574 9.38 -8.82 15.05
CA ALA A 574 8.52 -7.98 15.87
C ALA A 574 7.03 -8.40 15.82
N ILE A 575 6.59 -8.96 14.70
CA ILE A 575 5.26 -9.56 14.56
C ILE A 575 5.11 -10.76 15.50
N LEU A 576 6.13 -11.61 15.55
CA LEU A 576 6.12 -12.79 16.45
C LEU A 576 6.06 -12.38 17.91
N ASP A 577 6.78 -11.30 18.30
CA ASP A 577 6.73 -10.75 19.64
C ASP A 577 5.33 -10.21 19.98
N TYR A 578 4.71 -9.49 19.04
CA TYR A 578 3.37 -8.93 19.24
C TYR A 578 2.29 -10.03 19.38
N PHE A 579 2.37 -11.06 18.55
CA PHE A 579 1.41 -12.17 18.54
C PHE A 579 1.85 -13.37 19.38
N ALA A 580 2.87 -13.23 20.24
CA ALA A 580 3.39 -14.34 21.03
C ALA A 580 2.31 -15.07 21.86
N PRO A 581 1.39 -14.37 22.58
CA PRO A 581 0.33 -15.06 23.31
C PRO A 581 -0.60 -15.86 22.37
N LEU A 582 -0.95 -15.29 21.21
CA LEU A 582 -1.77 -15.98 20.23
C LEU A 582 -1.06 -17.19 19.63
N LYS A 583 0.25 -17.08 19.34
CA LYS A 583 1.02 -18.20 18.77
C LYS A 583 1.04 -19.41 19.70
N ILE A 584 1.23 -19.19 21.01
CA ILE A 584 1.17 -20.26 22.02
C ILE A 584 -0.21 -20.92 21.98
N TRP A 585 -1.27 -20.13 22.03
CA TRP A 585 -2.64 -20.64 22.00
C TRP A 585 -2.94 -21.40 20.69
N LEU A 586 -2.52 -20.88 19.53
CA LEU A 586 -2.70 -21.56 18.23
C LEU A 586 -1.96 -22.91 18.19
N ASP A 587 -0.77 -23.00 18.77
CA ASP A 587 -0.02 -24.27 18.84
C ASP A 587 -0.74 -25.32 19.69
N GLU A 588 -1.36 -24.90 20.80
CA GLU A 588 -2.21 -25.77 21.61
C GLU A 588 -3.45 -26.24 20.84
N GLN A 589 -4.14 -25.31 20.12
CA GLN A 589 -5.34 -25.65 19.34
C GLN A 589 -5.01 -26.56 18.14
N ASN A 590 -3.79 -26.55 17.65
CA ASN A 590 -3.35 -27.31 16.50
C ASN A 590 -2.69 -28.66 16.83
N GLN A 591 -2.65 -29.06 18.12
CA GLN A 591 -2.08 -30.36 18.49
C GLN A 591 -2.75 -31.50 17.72
N GLY A 592 -1.94 -32.38 17.14
CA GLY A 592 -2.42 -33.51 16.33
C GLY A 592 -2.90 -33.17 14.91
N LYS A 593 -2.80 -31.90 14.49
CA LYS A 593 -3.18 -31.46 13.13
C LYS A 593 -1.93 -31.27 12.25
N THR A 594 -2.08 -31.53 10.95
CA THR A 594 -1.01 -31.28 9.97
C THR A 594 -0.91 -29.77 9.70
N ALA A 595 0.26 -29.20 9.97
CA ALA A 595 0.54 -27.78 9.71
C ALA A 595 0.67 -27.51 8.21
N GLY A 596 0.09 -26.39 7.76
CA GLY A 596 0.16 -25.93 6.37
C GLY A 596 -0.73 -26.75 5.41
N TRP A 597 -0.33 -26.83 4.14
CA TRP A 597 -1.07 -27.43 3.02
C TRP A 597 -0.20 -28.35 2.17
#